data_2976ac07ad4873bd5c25a53b8a5ae753
#
_entry.id   2976ac07ad4873bd5c25a53b8a5ae753
#
_cell.length_a   1.000
_cell.length_b   1.000
_cell.length_c   1.000
_cell.angle_alpha   90.00
_cell.angle_beta   90.00
_cell.angle_gamma   90.00
#
_symmetry.space_group_name_H-M   'P 1'
#
loop_
_entity.id
_entity.type
_entity.pdbx_description
1 polymer ?
#
loop_
_entity_poly.entity_id
_entity_poly.type
_entity_poly.pdbx_seq_one_letter_code
_entity_poly.pdbx_strand_id
1 'polypeptide(L)'
;MNPINLDPAERDSASAPKTPKEPVAPLRVDGETRIFPIIGHPIGQVKSPAALSALMAERGFNGLVIPAHVLPEDLPGWLAQARALRNCDGIVVTVPHKAACLGSCARATARALASGAVNIMIRDGEDWIGDATDGHGYLDGIAAEGFDVAGKSALLVGTGGAGSAIAYEILARGASELALHDIDLARRDALIARLNAAFPGRARIGGVDPRGFALVANATPLGMREGDPLPVRVELLTPDQFVADVVTRPAVPPLIAAARALGCRTMPGSGMFDAQAALLAELLMGVRKVDA
;
A
#
# COMPACT_ATOMS: atom_id res chain seq x y z
N MET A 1 50.15 24.87 11.93
CA MET A 1 48.85 24.95 11.24
C MET A 1 49.11 24.84 9.74
N ASN A 2 48.89 23.65 9.20
CA ASN A 2 49.06 23.44 7.75
C ASN A 2 47.67 23.41 7.11
N PRO A 3 47.40 24.09 6.01
CA PRO A 3 46.14 24.00 5.30
C PRO A 3 46.06 22.68 4.54
N ILE A 4 44.95 21.99 4.68
CA ILE A 4 44.61 20.75 3.98
C ILE A 4 44.29 21.13 2.53
N ASN A 5 45.12 20.61 1.62
CA ASN A 5 44.96 20.73 0.16
C ASN A 5 43.92 19.66 -0.29
N LEU A 6 42.73 20.08 -0.71
CA LEU A 6 41.71 19.22 -1.28
C LEU A 6 41.95 19.10 -2.81
N ASP A 7 41.96 17.88 -3.28
CA ASP A 7 42.14 17.45 -4.67
C ASP A 7 41.06 18.04 -5.60
N PRO A 8 41.37 18.61 -6.78
CA PRO A 8 40.41 19.19 -7.71
C PRO A 8 39.55 18.18 -8.49
N ALA A 9 39.72 16.86 -8.30
CA ALA A 9 39.06 15.83 -9.11
C ALA A 9 37.64 15.45 -8.67
N GLU A 10 37.05 16.04 -7.58
CA GLU A 10 35.70 15.74 -7.12
C GLU A 10 34.61 16.77 -7.51
N ARG A 11 34.87 17.58 -8.51
CA ARG A 11 33.85 18.49 -9.07
C ARG A 11 33.54 18.06 -10.50
N ASP A 12 32.65 17.11 -10.67
CA ASP A 12 31.72 17.08 -11.81
C ASP A 12 30.81 15.82 -11.75
N SER A 13 29.71 15.93 -11.04
CA SER A 13 28.45 15.25 -11.40
C SER A 13 27.28 16.16 -11.00
N ALA A 14 27.25 17.34 -11.61
CA ALA A 14 26.07 18.20 -11.55
C ALA A 14 24.96 17.50 -12.34
N SER A 15 24.02 16.88 -11.60
CA SER A 15 22.73 16.44 -12.16
C SER A 15 22.08 17.61 -12.87
N ALA A 16 21.62 17.40 -14.11
CA ALA A 16 20.87 18.39 -14.89
C ALA A 16 19.76 19.02 -14.04
N PRO A 17 19.52 20.33 -14.16
CA PRO A 17 18.48 21.02 -13.40
C PRO A 17 17.14 20.37 -13.72
N LYS A 18 16.46 19.80 -12.68
CA LYS A 18 15.07 19.37 -12.81
C LYS A 18 14.26 20.59 -13.21
N THR A 19 13.57 20.54 -14.34
CA THR A 19 12.57 21.52 -14.77
C THR A 19 11.75 21.95 -13.56
N PRO A 20 11.55 23.26 -13.31
CA PRO A 20 10.70 23.71 -12.22
C PRO A 20 9.32 23.07 -12.39
N LYS A 21 8.86 22.30 -11.41
CA LYS A 21 7.45 21.87 -11.36
C LYS A 21 6.62 23.14 -11.34
N GLU A 22 5.60 23.22 -12.21
CA GLU A 22 4.63 24.30 -12.14
C GLU A 22 4.17 24.51 -10.69
N PRO A 23 3.95 25.77 -10.27
CA PRO A 23 3.55 26.03 -8.90
C PRO A 23 2.23 25.30 -8.63
N VAL A 24 2.25 24.37 -7.69
CA VAL A 24 1.06 23.68 -7.20
C VAL A 24 0.11 24.76 -6.68
N ALA A 25 -1.15 24.73 -7.14
CA ALA A 25 -2.17 25.68 -6.68
C ALA A 25 -2.17 25.70 -5.13
N PRO A 26 -2.20 26.87 -4.50
CA PRO A 26 -2.17 26.95 -3.05
C PRO A 26 -3.37 26.21 -2.46
N LEU A 27 -3.13 25.40 -1.43
CA LEU A 27 -4.19 24.71 -0.70
C LEU A 27 -5.16 25.76 -0.14
N ARG A 28 -6.41 25.71 -0.58
CA ARG A 28 -7.48 26.53 -0.03
C ARG A 28 -8.04 25.85 1.22
N VAL A 29 -8.12 26.59 2.33
CA VAL A 29 -8.75 26.14 3.58
C VAL A 29 -9.76 27.17 4.01
N ASP A 30 -11.03 26.80 4.05
CA ASP A 30 -12.15 27.64 4.47
C ASP A 30 -13.26 26.81 5.14
N GLY A 31 -14.40 27.42 5.45
CA GLY A 31 -15.52 26.76 6.13
C GLY A 31 -16.19 25.63 5.32
N GLU A 32 -15.95 25.56 4.02
CA GLU A 32 -16.49 24.52 3.13
C GLU A 32 -15.51 23.36 2.90
N THR A 33 -14.28 23.47 3.45
CA THR A 33 -13.25 22.45 3.24
C THR A 33 -13.69 21.09 3.79
N ARG A 34 -13.65 20.08 2.92
CA ARG A 34 -13.86 18.68 3.33
C ARG A 34 -12.59 18.12 3.95
N ILE A 35 -12.71 17.35 5.01
CA ILE A 35 -11.56 16.74 5.69
C ILE A 35 -11.60 15.22 5.58
N PHE A 36 -10.41 14.65 5.33
CA PHE A 36 -10.23 13.21 5.18
C PHE A 36 -9.09 12.76 6.09
N PRO A 37 -9.41 12.35 7.35
CA PRO A 37 -8.38 11.86 8.25
C PRO A 37 -7.72 10.59 7.69
N ILE A 38 -6.38 10.50 7.80
CA ILE A 38 -5.67 9.23 7.73
C ILE A 38 -5.30 8.80 9.14
N ILE A 39 -5.85 7.67 9.59
CA ILE A 39 -5.70 7.15 10.95
C ILE A 39 -4.70 6.00 11.01
N GLY A 40 -3.87 6.00 12.04
CA GLY A 40 -2.86 4.97 12.29
C GLY A 40 -2.06 5.17 13.55
N HIS A 41 -1.21 4.19 13.89
CA HIS A 41 -0.28 4.25 15.03
C HIS A 41 0.98 3.41 14.74
N PRO A 42 2.18 4.02 14.71
CA PRO A 42 2.43 5.47 14.63
C PRO A 42 1.98 6.05 13.28
N ILE A 43 1.79 7.38 13.20
CA ILE A 43 1.29 8.03 11.98
C ILE A 43 2.35 8.88 11.24
N GLY A 44 3.47 9.18 11.87
CA GLY A 44 4.47 10.10 11.32
C GLY A 44 5.14 9.68 10.01
N GLN A 45 5.04 8.41 9.62
CA GLN A 45 5.65 7.86 8.39
C GLN A 45 4.79 8.01 7.14
N VAL A 46 3.50 8.39 7.26
CA VAL A 46 2.58 8.44 6.11
C VAL A 46 2.92 9.57 5.15
N LYS A 47 2.86 9.29 3.85
CA LYS A 47 3.08 10.27 2.77
C LYS A 47 1.77 10.74 2.13
N SER A 48 0.70 9.98 2.33
CA SER A 48 -0.62 10.21 1.71
C SER A 48 -1.21 11.59 1.94
N PRO A 49 -1.08 12.27 3.12
CA PRO A 49 -1.68 13.57 3.32
C PRO A 49 -1.28 14.61 2.28
N ALA A 50 0.01 14.78 2.03
CA ALA A 50 0.49 15.75 1.06
C ALA A 50 0.10 15.37 -0.39
N ALA A 51 0.29 14.10 -0.76
CA ALA A 51 0.03 13.62 -2.11
C ALA A 51 -1.46 13.69 -2.47
N LEU A 52 -2.34 13.20 -1.60
CA LEU A 52 -3.78 13.18 -1.86
C LEU A 52 -4.38 14.60 -1.83
N SER A 53 -3.93 15.46 -0.89
CA SER A 53 -4.38 16.85 -0.87
C SER A 53 -3.96 17.62 -2.12
N ALA A 54 -2.74 17.38 -2.64
CA ALA A 54 -2.29 17.96 -3.90
C ALA A 54 -3.14 17.49 -5.09
N LEU A 55 -3.43 16.19 -5.20
CA LEU A 55 -4.31 15.64 -6.24
C LEU A 55 -5.73 16.20 -6.18
N MET A 56 -6.27 16.43 -4.98
CA MET A 56 -7.57 17.07 -4.79
C MET A 56 -7.54 18.53 -5.28
N ALA A 57 -6.51 19.29 -4.90
CA ALA A 57 -6.33 20.68 -5.31
C ALA A 57 -6.16 20.81 -6.84
N GLU A 58 -5.35 19.96 -7.47
CA GLU A 58 -5.19 19.90 -8.94
C GLU A 58 -6.51 19.66 -9.68
N ARG A 59 -7.44 18.94 -9.05
CA ARG A 59 -8.79 18.66 -9.59
C ARG A 59 -9.83 19.70 -9.16
N GLY A 60 -9.42 20.79 -8.50
CA GLY A 60 -10.31 21.86 -8.04
C GLY A 60 -11.21 21.48 -6.87
N PHE A 61 -10.90 20.37 -6.16
CA PHE A 61 -11.69 19.90 -5.04
C PHE A 61 -11.19 20.52 -3.72
N ASN A 62 -12.08 21.18 -2.96
CA ASN A 62 -11.75 21.80 -1.68
C ASN A 62 -11.72 20.74 -0.56
N GLY A 63 -10.64 19.97 -0.50
CA GLY A 63 -10.47 18.90 0.47
C GLY A 63 -9.03 18.75 0.96
N LEU A 64 -8.90 18.29 2.19
CA LEU A 64 -7.62 18.05 2.86
C LEU A 64 -7.56 16.66 3.46
N VAL A 65 -6.48 15.94 3.18
CA VAL A 65 -6.14 14.73 3.93
C VAL A 65 -5.24 15.12 5.10
N ILE A 66 -5.66 14.81 6.32
CA ILE A 66 -4.97 15.19 7.56
C ILE A 66 -4.53 13.95 8.34
N PRO A 67 -3.29 13.90 8.87
CA PRO A 67 -2.87 12.79 9.72
C PRO A 67 -3.56 12.88 11.07
N ALA A 68 -4.13 11.75 11.53
CA ALA A 68 -4.72 11.61 12.85
C ALA A 68 -4.07 10.42 13.56
N HIS A 69 -3.29 10.71 14.60
CA HIS A 69 -2.64 9.69 15.42
C HIS A 69 -3.65 9.14 16.43
N VAL A 70 -4.11 7.92 16.21
CA VAL A 70 -5.13 7.26 17.03
C VAL A 70 -4.53 5.98 17.59
N LEU A 71 -4.58 5.80 18.92
CA LEU A 71 -4.16 4.56 19.56
C LEU A 71 -5.21 3.46 19.34
N PRO A 72 -4.84 2.17 19.35
CA PRO A 72 -5.79 1.08 19.17
C PRO A 72 -6.96 1.09 20.15
N GLU A 73 -6.71 1.43 21.41
CA GLU A 73 -7.71 1.55 22.48
C GLU A 73 -8.68 2.70 22.26
N ASP A 74 -8.26 3.78 21.61
CA ASP A 74 -9.09 4.96 21.36
C ASP A 74 -9.90 4.87 20.07
N LEU A 75 -9.60 3.89 19.20
CA LEU A 75 -10.22 3.77 17.88
C LEU A 75 -11.74 3.75 17.89
N PRO A 76 -12.45 2.99 18.76
CA PRO A 76 -13.92 2.97 18.75
C PRO A 76 -14.51 4.33 19.08
N GLY A 77 -13.98 5.02 20.10
CA GLY A 77 -14.41 6.36 20.51
C GLY A 77 -14.13 7.39 19.42
N TRP A 78 -12.98 7.32 18.78
CA TRP A 78 -12.61 8.21 17.69
C TRP A 78 -13.53 8.06 16.47
N LEU A 79 -13.84 6.83 16.05
CA LEU A 79 -14.74 6.55 14.93
C LEU A 79 -16.17 7.04 15.21
N ALA A 80 -16.63 6.94 16.46
CA ALA A 80 -17.93 7.48 16.86
C ALA A 80 -17.97 9.01 16.73
N GLN A 81 -16.89 9.71 17.11
CA GLN A 81 -16.79 11.17 16.97
C GLN A 81 -16.64 11.59 15.48
N ALA A 82 -15.91 10.84 14.69
CA ALA A 82 -15.75 11.11 13.25
C ALA A 82 -17.10 11.08 12.50
N ARG A 83 -18.06 10.27 12.94
CA ARG A 83 -19.43 10.26 12.39
C ARG A 83 -20.16 11.60 12.59
N ALA A 84 -19.87 12.31 13.68
CA ALA A 84 -20.50 13.60 13.97
C ALA A 84 -19.95 14.75 13.10
N LEU A 85 -18.78 14.60 12.48
CA LEU A 85 -18.18 15.60 11.59
C LEU A 85 -18.88 15.58 10.23
N ARG A 86 -19.68 16.60 9.93
CA ARG A 86 -20.46 16.66 8.69
C ARG A 86 -19.65 17.01 7.45
N ASN A 87 -18.43 17.49 7.62
CA ASN A 87 -17.47 17.73 6.55
C ASN A 87 -16.40 16.63 6.41
N CYS A 88 -16.60 15.45 7.04
CA CYS A 88 -15.75 14.28 6.90
C CYS A 88 -16.49 13.21 6.08
N ASP A 89 -16.15 13.07 4.79
CA ASP A 89 -16.82 12.14 3.88
C ASP A 89 -16.08 10.83 3.70
N GLY A 90 -14.86 10.73 4.23
CA GLY A 90 -14.08 9.51 4.17
C GLY A 90 -12.90 9.52 5.13
N ILE A 91 -12.41 8.32 5.42
CA ILE A 91 -11.29 8.06 6.32
C ILE A 91 -10.32 7.11 5.61
N VAL A 92 -9.06 7.49 5.51
CA VAL A 92 -7.99 6.59 5.08
C VAL A 92 -7.48 5.84 6.30
N VAL A 93 -7.29 4.54 6.18
CA VAL A 93 -6.93 3.67 7.31
C VAL A 93 -5.58 3.01 7.06
N THR A 94 -4.64 3.18 7.99
CA THR A 94 -3.35 2.48 7.95
C THR A 94 -3.14 1.63 9.21
N VAL A 95 -1.95 1.03 9.31
CA VAL A 95 -1.56 0.17 10.43
C VAL A 95 -1.72 0.91 11.78
N PRO A 96 -2.25 0.23 12.83
CA PRO A 96 -2.71 -1.15 12.91
C PRO A 96 -4.23 -1.34 12.67
N HIS A 97 -4.96 -0.31 12.27
CA HIS A 97 -6.41 -0.20 12.39
C HIS A 97 -7.22 -0.90 11.28
N LYS A 98 -6.57 -1.34 10.19
CA LYS A 98 -7.26 -1.85 8.98
C LYS A 98 -8.27 -2.97 9.25
N ALA A 99 -7.91 -3.94 10.10
CA ALA A 99 -8.81 -5.04 10.44
C ALA A 99 -9.95 -4.60 11.38
N ALA A 100 -9.63 -3.77 12.40
CA ALA A 100 -10.62 -3.28 13.34
C ALA A 100 -11.67 -2.36 12.67
N CYS A 101 -11.24 -1.52 11.73
CA CYS A 101 -12.13 -0.62 11.01
C CYS A 101 -13.14 -1.36 10.10
N LEU A 102 -12.83 -2.56 9.62
CA LEU A 102 -13.80 -3.37 8.87
C LEU A 102 -15.07 -3.64 9.69
N GLY A 103 -14.92 -3.96 10.97
CA GLY A 103 -16.06 -4.18 11.89
C GLY A 103 -16.90 -2.93 12.20
N SER A 104 -16.40 -1.75 11.82
CA SER A 104 -17.11 -0.47 12.01
C SER A 104 -17.83 0.01 10.74
N CYS A 105 -17.72 -0.72 9.64
CA CYS A 105 -18.43 -0.45 8.40
C CYS A 105 -19.79 -1.17 8.39
N ALA A 106 -20.85 -0.48 7.95
CA ALA A 106 -22.15 -1.10 7.76
C ALA A 106 -22.16 -2.05 6.55
N ARG A 107 -21.36 -1.72 5.54
CA ARG A 107 -21.13 -2.54 4.34
C ARG A 107 -19.65 -2.48 3.97
N ALA A 108 -19.19 -3.50 3.26
CA ALA A 108 -17.83 -3.53 2.73
C ALA A 108 -17.78 -4.28 1.39
N THR A 109 -16.83 -3.92 0.55
CA THR A 109 -16.62 -4.59 -0.74
C THR A 109 -16.24 -6.06 -0.56
N ALA A 110 -16.49 -6.88 -1.58
CA ALA A 110 -16.10 -8.30 -1.57
C ALA A 110 -14.60 -8.47 -1.27
N ARG A 111 -13.74 -7.59 -1.80
CA ARG A 111 -12.29 -7.63 -1.54
C ARG A 111 -11.94 -7.27 -0.09
N ALA A 112 -12.64 -6.31 0.53
CA ALA A 112 -12.45 -5.98 1.93
C ALA A 112 -12.88 -7.12 2.85
N LEU A 113 -14.01 -7.76 2.56
CA LEU A 113 -14.48 -8.93 3.30
C LEU A 113 -13.53 -10.12 3.18
N ALA A 114 -13.08 -10.44 1.96
CA ALA A 114 -12.15 -11.54 1.72
C ALA A 114 -10.76 -11.28 2.33
N SER A 115 -10.26 -10.04 2.27
CA SER A 115 -8.99 -9.68 2.92
C SER A 115 -9.11 -9.58 4.44
N GLY A 116 -10.31 -9.30 4.97
CA GLY A 116 -10.53 -9.07 6.40
C GLY A 116 -10.00 -7.72 6.89
N ALA A 117 -9.89 -6.73 6.00
CA ALA A 117 -9.35 -5.41 6.33
C ALA A 117 -9.87 -4.35 5.37
N VAL A 118 -9.87 -3.07 5.81
CA VAL A 118 -10.15 -1.90 4.99
C VAL A 118 -8.98 -0.91 5.08
N ASN A 119 -8.67 -0.22 3.99
CA ASN A 119 -7.74 0.91 4.00
C ASN A 119 -8.41 2.24 3.69
N ILE A 120 -9.70 2.20 3.35
CA ILE A 120 -10.53 3.39 3.14
C ILE A 120 -11.95 3.11 3.63
N MET A 121 -12.56 4.10 4.25
CA MET A 121 -13.95 4.12 4.65
C MET A 121 -14.60 5.36 4.03
N ILE A 122 -15.69 5.20 3.29
CA ILE A 122 -16.43 6.29 2.65
C ILE A 122 -17.78 6.43 3.33
N ARG A 123 -18.21 7.65 3.55
CA ARG A 123 -19.50 7.95 4.16
C ARG A 123 -20.67 7.57 3.24
N ASP A 124 -21.64 6.88 3.83
CA ASP A 124 -22.93 6.56 3.20
C ASP A 124 -24.05 6.90 4.18
N GLY A 125 -24.58 8.11 4.06
CA GLY A 125 -25.52 8.65 5.06
C GLY A 125 -24.87 8.80 6.44
N GLU A 126 -25.39 8.09 7.42
CA GLU A 126 -24.85 8.06 8.80
C GLU A 126 -23.82 6.95 9.00
N ASP A 127 -23.57 6.10 8.00
CA ASP A 127 -22.72 4.94 8.09
C ASP A 127 -21.42 5.07 7.26
N TRP A 128 -20.59 4.05 7.36
CA TRP A 128 -19.38 3.88 6.58
C TRP A 128 -19.47 2.66 5.68
N ILE A 129 -19.01 2.82 4.44
CA ILE A 129 -18.72 1.70 3.54
C ILE A 129 -17.20 1.51 3.47
N GLY A 130 -16.73 0.29 3.73
CA GLY A 130 -15.32 -0.06 3.73
C GLY A 130 -14.82 -0.65 2.41
N ASP A 131 -13.59 -0.29 2.04
CA ASP A 131 -12.92 -0.88 0.89
C ASP A 131 -11.43 -1.18 1.17
N ALA A 132 -10.84 -2.11 0.40
CA ALA A 132 -9.44 -2.54 0.50
C ALA A 132 -8.73 -2.34 -0.84
N THR A 133 -8.22 -1.13 -1.08
CA THR A 133 -7.61 -0.73 -2.35
C THR A 133 -6.10 -0.99 -2.44
N ASP A 134 -5.44 -1.45 -1.37
CA ASP A 134 -3.99 -1.71 -1.35
C ASP A 134 -3.57 -2.69 -2.45
N GLY A 135 -4.38 -3.75 -2.64
CA GLY A 135 -4.12 -4.74 -3.68
C GLY A 135 -4.15 -4.13 -5.08
N HIS A 136 -5.13 -3.26 -5.37
CA HIS A 136 -5.21 -2.55 -6.66
C HIS A 136 -3.95 -1.75 -6.93
N GLY A 137 -3.54 -0.86 -6.01
CA GLY A 137 -2.33 -0.07 -6.18
C GLY A 137 -1.09 -0.94 -6.39
N TYR A 138 -0.98 -2.05 -5.65
CA TYR A 138 0.17 -2.95 -5.79
C TYR A 138 0.21 -3.63 -7.16
N LEU A 139 -0.90 -4.19 -7.62
CA LEU A 139 -0.94 -4.90 -8.90
C LEU A 139 -0.96 -3.93 -10.11
N ASP A 140 -1.51 -2.72 -9.96
CA ASP A 140 -1.41 -1.68 -10.99
C ASP A 140 0.05 -1.19 -11.12
N GLY A 141 0.77 -1.03 -10.02
CA GLY A 141 2.20 -0.72 -10.03
C GLY A 141 3.02 -1.83 -10.72
N ILE A 142 2.73 -3.09 -10.45
CA ILE A 142 3.35 -4.25 -11.13
C ILE A 142 3.04 -4.25 -12.64
N ALA A 143 1.79 -3.96 -13.01
CA ALA A 143 1.36 -3.90 -14.42
C ALA A 143 2.04 -2.74 -15.17
N ALA A 144 2.25 -1.60 -14.52
CA ALA A 144 2.99 -0.47 -15.09
C ALA A 144 4.45 -0.81 -15.43
N GLU A 145 5.05 -1.75 -14.68
CA GLU A 145 6.38 -2.31 -14.97
C GLU A 145 6.33 -3.48 -15.99
N GLY A 146 5.18 -3.68 -16.64
CA GLY A 146 4.99 -4.62 -17.74
C GLY A 146 4.88 -6.10 -17.31
N PHE A 147 4.45 -6.38 -16.08
CA PHE A 147 4.19 -7.75 -15.63
C PHE A 147 2.68 -7.97 -15.39
N ASP A 148 2.15 -9.04 -15.99
CA ASP A 148 0.80 -9.51 -15.78
C ASP A 148 0.84 -10.82 -14.97
N VAL A 149 0.06 -10.89 -13.90
CA VAL A 149 -0.02 -12.05 -13.00
C VAL A 149 -0.97 -13.13 -13.51
N ALA A 150 -1.80 -12.83 -14.51
CA ALA A 150 -2.79 -13.77 -15.04
C ALA A 150 -2.15 -15.10 -15.49
N GLY A 151 -2.69 -16.21 -15.01
CA GLY A 151 -2.20 -17.57 -15.30
C GLY A 151 -0.87 -17.94 -14.63
N LYS A 152 -0.25 -17.04 -13.84
CA LYS A 152 1.06 -17.27 -13.22
C LYS A 152 0.95 -17.65 -11.75
N SER A 153 1.99 -18.31 -11.25
CA SER A 153 2.15 -18.61 -9.82
C SER A 153 2.75 -17.42 -9.06
N ALA A 154 2.28 -17.19 -7.84
CA ALA A 154 2.78 -16.14 -6.99
C ALA A 154 3.14 -16.62 -5.58
N LEU A 155 4.20 -16.06 -5.00
CA LEU A 155 4.57 -16.16 -3.59
C LEU A 155 4.40 -14.78 -2.95
N LEU A 156 3.63 -14.72 -1.86
CA LEU A 156 3.49 -13.50 -1.05
C LEU A 156 3.96 -13.78 0.38
N VAL A 157 4.88 -12.96 0.84
CA VAL A 157 5.38 -12.95 2.22
C VAL A 157 4.76 -11.78 2.97
N GLY A 158 4.08 -12.09 4.08
CA GLY A 158 3.31 -11.13 4.88
C GLY A 158 1.81 -11.15 4.56
N THR A 159 1.00 -11.47 5.59
CA THR A 159 -0.46 -11.56 5.50
C THR A 159 -1.17 -10.57 6.42
N GLY A 160 -0.50 -9.45 6.73
CA GLY A 160 -1.09 -8.30 7.40
C GLY A 160 -2.14 -7.57 6.55
N GLY A 161 -2.59 -6.41 6.97
CA GLY A 161 -3.68 -5.68 6.28
C GLY A 161 -3.41 -5.41 4.80
N ALA A 162 -2.21 -4.92 4.43
CA ALA A 162 -1.84 -4.73 3.02
C ALA A 162 -1.66 -6.07 2.30
N GLY A 163 -0.94 -7.03 2.93
CA GLY A 163 -0.71 -8.35 2.35
C GLY A 163 -2.00 -9.11 2.06
N SER A 164 -3.01 -9.00 2.93
CA SER A 164 -4.32 -9.63 2.71
C SER A 164 -5.04 -9.04 1.48
N ALA A 165 -5.00 -7.73 1.30
CA ALA A 165 -5.57 -7.07 0.12
C ALA A 165 -4.81 -7.41 -1.17
N ILE A 166 -3.47 -7.46 -1.11
CA ILE A 166 -2.61 -7.88 -2.22
C ILE A 166 -2.88 -9.34 -2.60
N ALA A 167 -3.02 -10.22 -1.60
CA ALA A 167 -3.33 -11.64 -1.83
C ALA A 167 -4.66 -11.82 -2.58
N TYR A 168 -5.71 -11.09 -2.16
CA TYR A 168 -6.99 -11.11 -2.86
C TYR A 168 -6.83 -10.66 -4.32
N GLU A 169 -6.17 -9.53 -4.54
CA GLU A 169 -6.04 -8.93 -5.86
C GLU A 169 -5.20 -9.79 -6.82
N ILE A 170 -4.14 -10.45 -6.32
CA ILE A 170 -3.36 -11.43 -7.10
C ILE A 170 -4.29 -12.52 -7.66
N LEU A 171 -5.17 -13.07 -6.84
CA LEU A 171 -6.11 -14.11 -7.27
C LEU A 171 -7.23 -13.57 -8.15
N ALA A 172 -7.76 -12.39 -7.84
CA ALA A 172 -8.81 -11.72 -8.63
C ALA A 172 -8.33 -11.38 -10.04
N ARG A 173 -7.05 -11.03 -10.22
CA ARG A 173 -6.41 -10.81 -11.53
C ARG A 173 -5.99 -12.11 -12.23
N GLY A 174 -6.38 -13.25 -11.72
CA GLY A 174 -6.26 -14.51 -12.44
C GLY A 174 -4.96 -15.28 -12.23
N ALA A 175 -4.16 -14.99 -11.17
CA ALA A 175 -3.02 -15.85 -10.83
C ALA A 175 -3.46 -17.32 -10.72
N SER A 176 -2.70 -18.26 -11.26
CA SER A 176 -3.06 -19.69 -11.23
C SER A 176 -3.04 -20.25 -9.81
N GLU A 177 -2.08 -19.83 -9.00
CA GLU A 177 -1.96 -20.16 -7.58
C GLU A 177 -1.28 -19.03 -6.80
N LEU A 178 -1.54 -18.98 -5.50
CA LEU A 178 -0.89 -18.09 -4.55
C LEU A 178 -0.41 -18.87 -3.34
N ALA A 179 0.90 -18.87 -3.10
CA ALA A 179 1.50 -19.37 -1.89
C ALA A 179 1.70 -18.22 -0.89
N LEU A 180 1.28 -18.42 0.36
CA LEU A 180 1.32 -17.42 1.43
C LEU A 180 2.27 -17.83 2.55
N HIS A 181 3.15 -16.93 2.94
CA HIS A 181 4.02 -17.09 4.09
C HIS A 181 3.82 -15.94 5.10
N ASP A 182 3.74 -16.27 6.36
CA ASP A 182 3.77 -15.33 7.49
C ASP A 182 4.34 -16.03 8.73
N ILE A 183 4.98 -15.26 9.60
CA ILE A 183 5.43 -15.74 10.93
C ILE A 183 4.24 -16.00 11.86
N ASP A 184 3.13 -15.27 11.68
CA ASP A 184 1.85 -15.52 12.36
C ASP A 184 1.06 -16.55 11.55
N LEU A 185 1.22 -17.81 11.94
CA LEU A 185 0.62 -18.94 11.24
C LEU A 185 -0.91 -18.91 11.29
N ALA A 186 -1.50 -18.45 12.39
CA ALA A 186 -2.95 -18.37 12.54
C ALA A 186 -3.55 -17.32 11.59
N ARG A 187 -2.91 -16.16 11.46
CA ARG A 187 -3.32 -15.11 10.54
C ARG A 187 -3.20 -15.57 9.09
N ARG A 188 -2.08 -16.24 8.73
CA ARG A 188 -1.89 -16.82 7.40
C ARG A 188 -2.99 -17.82 7.04
N ASP A 189 -3.26 -18.78 7.94
CA ASP A 189 -4.22 -19.86 7.69
C ASP A 189 -5.66 -19.32 7.61
N ALA A 190 -6.01 -18.34 8.44
CA ALA A 190 -7.28 -17.64 8.35
C ALA A 190 -7.45 -16.90 7.02
N LEU A 191 -6.40 -16.27 6.51
CA LEU A 191 -6.44 -15.63 5.18
C LEU A 191 -6.60 -16.66 4.06
N ILE A 192 -5.83 -17.77 4.09
CA ILE A 192 -5.96 -18.87 3.12
C ILE A 192 -7.41 -19.39 3.08
N ALA A 193 -8.03 -19.58 4.23
CA ALA A 193 -9.42 -20.06 4.30
C ALA A 193 -10.39 -19.07 3.64
N ARG A 194 -10.27 -17.77 3.92
CA ARG A 194 -11.11 -16.72 3.29
C ARG A 194 -10.88 -16.64 1.78
N LEU A 195 -9.64 -16.67 1.34
CA LEU A 195 -9.31 -16.63 -0.09
C LEU A 195 -9.84 -17.86 -0.83
N ASN A 196 -9.74 -19.06 -0.24
CA ASN A 196 -10.27 -20.28 -0.85
C ASN A 196 -11.81 -20.33 -0.86
N ALA A 197 -12.49 -19.59 -0.01
CA ALA A 197 -13.93 -19.40 -0.11
C ALA A 197 -14.33 -18.58 -1.37
N ALA A 198 -13.49 -17.57 -1.74
CA ALA A 198 -13.71 -16.76 -2.94
C ALA A 198 -13.08 -17.37 -4.21
N PHE A 199 -11.95 -18.05 -4.09
CA PHE A 199 -11.14 -18.62 -5.16
C PHE A 199 -10.76 -20.08 -4.83
N PRO A 200 -11.65 -21.06 -5.00
CA PRO A 200 -11.46 -22.43 -4.50
C PRO A 200 -10.14 -23.07 -4.94
N GLY A 201 -9.34 -23.53 -3.97
CA GLY A 201 -8.11 -24.28 -4.18
C GLY A 201 -6.91 -23.47 -4.72
N ARG A 202 -7.01 -22.13 -4.82
CA ARG A 202 -5.96 -21.31 -5.42
C ARG A 202 -4.99 -20.71 -4.41
N ALA A 203 -5.33 -20.66 -3.13
CA ALA A 203 -4.46 -20.19 -2.06
C ALA A 203 -3.94 -21.37 -1.23
N ARG A 204 -2.63 -21.40 -0.97
CA ARG A 204 -1.97 -22.45 -0.17
C ARG A 204 -0.88 -21.90 0.75
N ILE A 205 -0.43 -22.75 1.66
CA ILE A 205 0.74 -22.45 2.49
C ILE A 205 1.99 -22.39 1.60
N GLY A 206 2.79 -21.35 1.80
CA GLY A 206 4.10 -21.11 1.21
C GLY A 206 5.20 -21.01 2.26
N GLY A 207 6.42 -20.83 1.80
CA GLY A 207 7.62 -20.58 2.59
C GLY A 207 8.37 -19.37 2.07
N VAL A 208 9.67 -19.30 2.36
CA VAL A 208 10.57 -18.23 1.91
C VAL A 208 11.41 -18.62 0.68
N ASP A 209 11.17 -19.80 0.11
CA ASP A 209 11.82 -20.28 -1.11
C ASP A 209 11.07 -19.73 -2.35
N PRO A 210 11.68 -18.85 -3.18
CA PRO A 210 11.03 -18.22 -4.32
C PRO A 210 10.97 -19.10 -5.58
N ARG A 211 11.59 -20.26 -5.59
CA ARG A 211 11.66 -21.11 -6.80
C ARG A 211 10.28 -21.56 -7.27
N GLY A 212 10.08 -21.51 -8.58
CA GLY A 212 8.84 -21.95 -9.22
C GLY A 212 7.71 -20.91 -9.19
N PHE A 213 7.93 -19.70 -8.64
CA PHE A 213 6.97 -18.61 -8.68
C PHE A 213 7.38 -17.56 -9.70
N ALA A 214 6.44 -17.11 -10.51
CA ALA A 214 6.68 -16.02 -11.46
C ALA A 214 6.65 -14.64 -10.79
N LEU A 215 5.82 -14.47 -9.75
CA LEU A 215 5.78 -13.28 -8.90
C LEU A 215 6.27 -13.63 -7.50
N VAL A 216 7.24 -12.87 -6.99
CA VAL A 216 7.70 -12.91 -5.60
C VAL A 216 7.41 -11.57 -4.96
N ALA A 217 6.51 -11.54 -3.98
CA ALA A 217 5.97 -10.32 -3.39
C ALA A 217 6.27 -10.23 -1.89
N ASN A 218 6.80 -9.09 -1.44
CA ASN A 218 6.93 -8.76 -0.02
C ASN A 218 5.84 -7.79 0.41
N ALA A 219 5.09 -8.14 1.43
CA ALA A 219 4.13 -7.28 2.12
C ALA A 219 4.40 -7.17 3.63
N THR A 220 5.64 -7.46 4.03
CA THR A 220 6.14 -7.27 5.40
C THR A 220 6.87 -5.94 5.55
N PRO A 221 7.14 -5.47 6.77
CA PRO A 221 8.02 -4.32 7.01
C PRO A 221 9.53 -4.65 6.87
N LEU A 222 9.91 -5.89 6.57
CA LEU A 222 11.31 -6.29 6.43
C LEU A 222 12.01 -5.51 5.32
N GLY A 223 13.15 -4.93 5.65
CA GLY A 223 13.91 -4.04 4.78
C GLY A 223 13.64 -2.55 5.00
N MET A 224 12.78 -2.19 5.96
CA MET A 224 12.60 -0.80 6.40
C MET A 224 13.72 -0.33 7.33
N ARG A 225 14.33 -1.24 8.07
CA ARG A 225 15.39 -0.95 9.04
C ARG A 225 16.71 -1.58 8.56
N GLU A 226 17.80 -0.91 8.87
CA GLU A 226 19.12 -1.48 8.67
C GLU A 226 19.28 -2.77 9.50
N GLY A 227 19.80 -3.83 8.86
CA GLY A 227 19.96 -5.14 9.50
C GLY A 227 18.71 -6.03 9.49
N ASP A 228 17.57 -5.58 8.96
CA ASP A 228 16.42 -6.46 8.76
C ASP A 228 16.81 -7.68 7.89
N PRO A 229 16.32 -8.88 8.20
CA PRO A 229 16.52 -10.03 7.31
C PRO A 229 15.74 -9.85 6.01
N LEU A 230 16.19 -10.53 4.96
CA LEU A 230 15.46 -10.56 3.70
C LEU A 230 14.19 -11.43 3.84
N PRO A 231 13.06 -11.03 3.22
CA PRO A 231 11.79 -11.75 3.36
C PRO A 231 11.78 -13.11 2.64
N VAL A 232 12.67 -13.31 1.66
CA VAL A 232 12.83 -14.55 0.90
C VAL A 232 14.31 -14.91 0.75
N ARG A 233 14.58 -16.14 0.35
CA ARG A 233 15.92 -16.65 0.03
C ARG A 233 16.36 -16.10 -1.33
N VAL A 234 16.91 -14.88 -1.33
CA VAL A 234 17.25 -14.15 -2.57
C VAL A 234 18.27 -14.86 -3.45
N GLU A 235 19.15 -15.69 -2.86
CA GLU A 235 20.12 -16.51 -3.59
C GLU A 235 19.48 -17.57 -4.50
N LEU A 236 18.18 -17.78 -4.38
CA LEU A 236 17.39 -18.70 -5.20
C LEU A 236 16.52 -18.00 -6.24
N LEU A 237 16.57 -16.66 -6.33
CA LEU A 237 15.88 -15.91 -7.38
C LEU A 237 16.52 -16.14 -8.73
N THR A 238 15.69 -16.08 -9.78
CA THR A 238 16.12 -16.20 -11.19
C THR A 238 15.64 -15.00 -12.02
N PRO A 239 16.34 -14.61 -13.09
CA PRO A 239 16.05 -13.40 -13.87
C PRO A 239 14.66 -13.34 -14.50
N ASP A 240 14.00 -14.46 -14.68
CA ASP A 240 12.65 -14.59 -15.25
C ASP A 240 11.54 -14.25 -14.24
N GLN A 241 11.87 -14.14 -12.95
CA GLN A 241 10.93 -13.77 -11.90
C GLN A 241 10.71 -12.25 -11.84
N PHE A 242 9.51 -11.84 -11.44
CA PHE A 242 9.19 -10.48 -11.06
C PHE A 242 9.20 -10.35 -9.54
N VAL A 243 9.92 -9.36 -9.00
CA VAL A 243 10.03 -9.16 -7.54
C VAL A 243 9.44 -7.80 -7.15
N ALA A 244 8.47 -7.79 -6.26
CA ALA A 244 7.78 -6.59 -5.82
C ALA A 244 7.81 -6.42 -4.29
N ASP A 245 7.84 -5.18 -3.83
CA ASP A 245 7.96 -4.84 -2.41
C ASP A 245 7.01 -3.69 -2.04
N VAL A 246 6.41 -3.75 -0.84
CA VAL A 246 5.59 -2.65 -0.30
C VAL A 246 6.42 -1.58 0.40
N VAL A 247 7.68 -1.85 0.71
CA VAL A 247 8.56 -0.95 1.45
C VAL A 247 8.88 0.29 0.61
N THR A 248 8.56 1.48 1.17
CA THR A 248 8.77 2.78 0.51
C THR A 248 10.00 3.53 1.02
N ARG A 249 10.59 3.10 2.12
CA ARG A 249 11.83 3.63 2.70
C ARG A 249 12.66 2.47 3.25
N PRO A 250 13.91 2.32 2.78
CA PRO A 250 14.62 3.14 1.78
C PRO A 250 13.94 3.10 0.40
N ALA A 251 14.29 4.04 -0.51
CA ALA A 251 13.71 4.11 -1.86
C ALA A 251 13.96 2.85 -2.70
N VAL A 252 15.10 2.20 -2.46
CA VAL A 252 15.42 0.87 -2.99
C VAL A 252 15.61 -0.06 -1.81
N PRO A 253 14.59 -0.84 -1.43
CA PRO A 253 14.68 -1.81 -0.35
C PRO A 253 15.72 -2.91 -0.65
N PRO A 254 16.31 -3.55 0.38
CA PRO A 254 17.32 -4.60 0.20
C PRO A 254 16.87 -5.75 -0.70
N LEU A 255 15.61 -6.18 -0.61
CA LEU A 255 15.04 -7.19 -1.50
C LEU A 255 15.09 -6.74 -2.97
N ILE A 256 14.69 -5.50 -3.26
CA ILE A 256 14.69 -4.94 -4.62
C ILE A 256 16.12 -4.78 -5.14
N ALA A 257 17.06 -4.35 -4.29
CA ALA A 257 18.48 -4.25 -4.68
C ALA A 257 19.06 -5.62 -5.05
N ALA A 258 18.81 -6.64 -4.22
CA ALA A 258 19.26 -8.01 -4.46
C ALA A 258 18.64 -8.61 -5.74
N ALA A 259 17.34 -8.44 -5.94
CA ALA A 259 16.65 -8.93 -7.13
C ALA A 259 17.18 -8.29 -8.43
N ARG A 260 17.42 -6.97 -8.42
CA ARG A 260 18.03 -6.25 -9.56
C ARG A 260 19.45 -6.74 -9.89
N ALA A 261 20.25 -7.02 -8.87
CA ALA A 261 21.60 -7.56 -9.06
C ALA A 261 21.59 -8.95 -9.72
N LEU A 262 20.49 -9.69 -9.56
CA LEU A 262 20.27 -10.98 -10.21
C LEU A 262 19.55 -10.89 -11.57
N GLY A 263 19.23 -9.68 -12.05
CA GLY A 263 18.59 -9.45 -13.34
C GLY A 263 17.07 -9.55 -13.34
N CYS A 264 16.40 -9.63 -12.17
CA CYS A 264 14.95 -9.65 -12.07
C CYS A 264 14.36 -8.27 -12.42
N ARG A 265 13.16 -8.28 -13.03
CA ARG A 265 12.31 -7.08 -13.09
C ARG A 265 11.70 -6.84 -11.71
N THR A 266 11.54 -5.55 -11.34
CA THR A 266 11.17 -5.22 -9.96
C THR A 266 10.21 -4.05 -9.88
N MET A 267 9.38 -4.02 -8.82
CA MET A 267 8.59 -2.85 -8.41
C MET A 267 8.87 -2.54 -6.93
N PRO A 268 9.46 -1.40 -6.58
CA PRO A 268 9.56 -0.93 -5.19
C PRO A 268 8.23 -0.37 -4.69
N GLY A 269 8.09 -0.19 -3.38
CA GLY A 269 6.85 0.29 -2.76
C GLY A 269 6.36 1.67 -3.23
N SER A 270 7.23 2.51 -3.82
CA SER A 270 6.81 3.77 -4.47
C SER A 270 5.86 3.53 -5.64
N GLY A 271 6.08 2.48 -6.44
CA GLY A 271 5.18 2.14 -7.56
C GLY A 271 3.75 1.81 -7.09
N MET A 272 3.63 1.06 -5.99
CA MET A 272 2.33 0.83 -5.37
C MET A 272 1.66 2.14 -4.92
N PHE A 273 2.40 3.02 -4.24
CA PHE A 273 1.87 4.27 -3.73
C PHE A 273 1.37 5.18 -4.85
N ASP A 274 2.16 5.35 -5.91
CA ASP A 274 1.84 6.23 -7.04
C ASP A 274 0.58 5.72 -7.78
N ALA A 275 0.47 4.42 -8.02
CA ALA A 275 -0.69 3.80 -8.64
C ALA A 275 -1.97 3.92 -7.78
N GLN A 276 -1.84 3.80 -6.45
CA GLN A 276 -2.98 3.85 -5.53
C GLN A 276 -3.51 5.27 -5.30
N ALA A 277 -2.65 6.29 -5.34
CA ALA A 277 -3.01 7.64 -4.94
C ALA A 277 -4.18 8.22 -5.75
N ALA A 278 -4.20 8.00 -7.07
CA ALA A 278 -5.28 8.46 -7.93
C ALA A 278 -6.63 7.81 -7.55
N LEU A 279 -6.65 6.50 -7.33
CA LEU A 279 -7.85 5.76 -6.92
C LEU A 279 -8.39 6.24 -5.57
N LEU A 280 -7.51 6.41 -4.58
CA LEU A 280 -7.91 6.94 -3.27
C LEU A 280 -8.50 8.35 -3.37
N ALA A 281 -7.87 9.24 -4.14
CA ALA A 281 -8.39 10.58 -4.35
C ALA A 281 -9.78 10.56 -5.00
N GLU A 282 -10.00 9.72 -6.02
CA GLU A 282 -11.30 9.58 -6.69
C GLU A 282 -12.40 9.09 -5.75
N LEU A 283 -12.10 8.10 -4.90
CA LEU A 283 -13.04 7.59 -3.91
C LEU A 283 -13.37 8.66 -2.86
N LEU A 284 -12.37 9.36 -2.33
CA LEU A 284 -12.56 10.41 -1.33
C LEU A 284 -13.37 11.60 -1.87
N MET A 285 -13.14 11.99 -3.13
CA MET A 285 -13.88 13.07 -3.78
C MET A 285 -15.30 12.66 -4.23
N GLY A 286 -15.68 11.38 -4.10
CA GLY A 286 -16.97 10.87 -4.58
C GLY A 286 -17.09 10.78 -6.11
N VAL A 287 -16.00 10.93 -6.86
CA VAL A 287 -15.93 10.76 -8.32
C VAL A 287 -16.13 9.28 -8.68
N ARG A 288 -15.60 8.40 -7.86
CA ARG A 288 -15.79 6.96 -7.97
C ARG A 288 -16.57 6.44 -6.75
N LYS A 289 -17.52 5.55 -6.98
CA LYS A 289 -18.29 4.92 -5.90
C LYS A 289 -17.64 3.62 -5.44
N VAL A 290 -17.87 3.29 -4.17
CA VAL A 290 -17.51 1.98 -3.61
C VAL A 290 -18.63 1.00 -3.93
N ASP A 291 -18.32 -0.08 -4.65
CA ASP A 291 -19.28 -1.14 -4.98
C ASP A 291 -19.29 -2.19 -3.85
N ALA A 292 -20.17 -2.00 -2.84
CA ALA A 292 -20.28 -2.82 -1.64
C ALA A 292 -21.69 -3.40 -1.42
#